data_fa9effa1cff7ecf1292aa23609580408
#
_entry.id   fa9effa1cff7ecf1292aa23609580408
#
_cell.length_a   1.000
_cell.length_b   1.000
_cell.length_c   1.000
_cell.angle_alpha   90.00
_cell.angle_beta   90.00
_cell.angle_gamma   90.00
#
_symmetry.space_group_name_H-M   'P 1'
#
loop_
_entity.id
_entity.type
_entity.pdbx_description
1 polymer ?
#
loop_
_entity_poly.entity_id
_entity_poly.type
_entity_poly.pdbx_seq_one_letter_code
_entity_poly.pdbx_strand_id
1 'polypeptide(L)'
;HSMILWGPPGTGKTTLAEVIARYASADVERISAVTSGVKEIREAIERARQNRNAGRRTILFVDEVHRFNKSQQDAFLPHIEDGTITFIGATTENPSFELNSALLSRARVYLLKSLTSDDIEQVLNQAMSDKTRGYGGQNIVLPDETRRPCQRRCAPGAEYAGNDGRYGRSRRLRQSRAES
;
A
#
# COMPACT_ATOMS: atom_id res chain seq x y z
N HIS A 1 0.54 16.34 -11.55
CA HIS A 1 1.21 15.45 -12.51
C HIS A 1 1.24 14.02 -12.01
N SER A 2 1.29 13.08 -12.96
CA SER A 2 1.37 11.65 -12.65
C SER A 2 2.71 11.27 -12.03
N MET A 3 2.73 10.18 -11.24
CA MET A 3 3.92 9.74 -10.52
C MET A 3 3.98 8.22 -10.34
N ILE A 4 5.20 7.72 -10.15
CA ILE A 4 5.49 6.34 -9.77
C ILE A 4 6.17 6.37 -8.39
N LEU A 5 5.58 5.68 -7.43
CA LEU A 5 6.13 5.48 -6.09
C LEU A 5 6.87 4.15 -6.06
N TRP A 6 8.19 4.18 -6.02
CA TRP A 6 9.03 3.00 -6.01
C TRP A 6 9.71 2.82 -4.67
N GLY A 7 9.69 1.61 -4.13
CA GLY A 7 10.40 1.30 -2.88
C GLY A 7 9.94 -0.01 -2.25
N PRO A 8 10.62 -0.47 -1.20
CA PRO A 8 10.31 -1.71 -0.52
C PRO A 8 8.87 -1.75 0.01
N PRO A 9 8.32 -2.94 0.30
CA PRO A 9 7.02 -3.06 0.95
C PRO A 9 7.05 -2.37 2.33
N GLY A 10 5.90 -1.87 2.78
CA GLY A 10 5.79 -1.21 4.09
C GLY A 10 6.31 0.23 4.17
N THR A 11 6.71 0.85 3.05
CA THR A 11 7.18 2.26 3.02
C THR A 11 6.06 3.29 2.94
N GLY A 12 4.79 2.87 3.03
CA GLY A 12 3.65 3.79 3.04
C GLY A 12 3.21 4.32 1.67
N LYS A 13 3.53 3.64 0.56
CA LYS A 13 3.15 4.05 -0.80
C LYS A 13 1.64 4.32 -0.94
N THR A 14 0.82 3.40 -0.46
CA THR A 14 -0.65 3.53 -0.48
C THR A 14 -1.13 4.70 0.37
N THR A 15 -0.60 4.83 1.58
CA THR A 15 -0.94 5.94 2.49
C THR A 15 -0.56 7.28 1.89
N LEU A 16 0.62 7.38 1.26
CA LEU A 16 1.05 8.60 0.59
C LEU A 16 0.12 8.99 -0.55
N ALA A 17 -0.32 8.02 -1.36
CA ALA A 17 -1.29 8.28 -2.43
C ALA A 17 -2.63 8.81 -1.89
N GLU A 18 -3.11 8.28 -0.77
CA GLU A 18 -4.33 8.77 -0.10
C GLU A 18 -4.18 10.20 0.44
N VAL A 19 -3.03 10.49 1.04
CA VAL A 19 -2.72 11.83 1.53
C VAL A 19 -2.69 12.83 0.37
N ILE A 20 -2.01 12.49 -0.73
CA ILE A 20 -1.95 13.33 -1.94
C ILE A 20 -3.36 13.60 -2.48
N ALA A 21 -4.21 12.59 -2.53
CA ALA A 21 -5.57 12.73 -3.03
C ALA A 21 -6.43 13.65 -2.16
N ARG A 22 -6.31 13.56 -0.84
CA ARG A 22 -6.99 14.47 0.09
C ARG A 22 -6.55 15.92 -0.10
N TYR A 23 -5.23 16.16 -0.20
CA TYR A 23 -4.71 17.51 -0.45
C TYR A 23 -5.09 18.07 -1.82
N ALA A 24 -5.23 17.20 -2.82
CA ALA A 24 -5.66 17.59 -4.17
C ALA A 24 -7.18 17.76 -4.31
N SER A 25 -7.97 17.46 -3.27
CA SER A 25 -9.43 17.38 -3.32
C SER A 25 -9.92 16.56 -4.53
N ALA A 26 -9.31 15.39 -4.72
CA ALA A 26 -9.57 14.50 -5.84
C ALA A 26 -10.21 13.20 -5.37
N ASP A 27 -11.11 12.65 -6.19
CA ASP A 27 -11.62 11.30 -6.00
C ASP A 27 -10.53 10.26 -6.26
N VAL A 28 -10.52 9.17 -5.50
CA VAL A 28 -9.51 8.10 -5.64
C VAL A 28 -10.16 6.85 -6.19
N GLU A 29 -9.69 6.42 -7.35
CA GLU A 29 -9.94 5.08 -7.89
C GLU A 29 -8.74 4.20 -7.62
N ARG A 30 -8.97 2.99 -7.09
CA ARG A 30 -7.90 2.05 -6.72
C ARG A 30 -7.99 0.79 -7.54
N ILE A 31 -6.85 0.41 -8.10
CA ILE A 31 -6.69 -0.85 -8.84
C ILE A 31 -5.48 -1.58 -8.25
N SER A 32 -5.60 -2.87 -8.04
CA SER A 32 -4.46 -3.74 -7.74
C SER A 32 -4.14 -4.57 -8.98
N ALA A 33 -2.93 -4.42 -9.51
CA ALA A 33 -2.51 -5.20 -10.68
C ALA A 33 -2.40 -6.71 -10.42
N VAL A 34 -2.46 -7.13 -9.15
CA VAL A 34 -2.50 -8.55 -8.76
C VAL A 34 -3.87 -9.17 -9.02
N THR A 35 -4.95 -8.43 -8.76
CA THR A 35 -6.32 -8.95 -8.79
C THR A 35 -7.17 -8.38 -9.91
N SER A 36 -6.73 -7.31 -10.55
CA SER A 36 -7.51 -6.58 -11.55
C SER A 36 -7.01 -6.83 -12.97
N GLY A 37 -7.92 -6.84 -13.92
CA GLY A 37 -7.63 -6.99 -15.34
C GLY A 37 -8.08 -5.79 -16.17
N VAL A 38 -8.22 -5.99 -17.48
CA VAL A 38 -8.63 -4.93 -18.43
C VAL A 38 -10.01 -4.39 -18.13
N LYS A 39 -10.90 -5.21 -17.57
CA LYS A 39 -12.28 -4.82 -17.24
C LYS A 39 -12.28 -3.74 -16.16
N GLU A 40 -11.58 -3.99 -15.06
CA GLU A 40 -11.48 -3.08 -13.92
C GLU A 40 -10.80 -1.76 -14.31
N ILE A 41 -9.79 -1.84 -15.19
CA ILE A 41 -9.13 -0.64 -15.76
C ILE A 41 -10.14 0.22 -16.51
N ARG A 42 -10.95 -0.39 -17.39
CA ARG A 42 -11.97 0.34 -18.17
C ARG A 42 -13.04 0.97 -17.28
N GLU A 43 -13.52 0.23 -16.29
CA GLU A 43 -14.51 0.74 -15.34
C GLU A 43 -13.99 1.93 -14.54
N ALA A 44 -12.76 1.88 -14.05
CA ALA A 44 -12.14 2.98 -13.33
C ALA A 44 -11.95 4.23 -14.21
N ILE A 45 -11.56 4.04 -15.47
CA ILE A 45 -11.43 5.12 -16.44
C ILE A 45 -12.81 5.74 -16.74
N GLU A 46 -13.84 4.92 -16.86
CA GLU A 46 -15.20 5.44 -17.11
C GLU A 46 -15.72 6.26 -15.94
N ARG A 47 -15.50 5.80 -14.69
CA ARG A 47 -15.79 6.61 -13.49
C ARG A 47 -15.02 7.92 -13.46
N ALA A 48 -13.73 7.88 -13.86
CA ALA A 48 -12.92 9.09 -13.95
C ALA A 48 -13.45 10.10 -14.97
N ARG A 49 -13.96 9.63 -16.12
CA ARG A 49 -14.63 10.48 -17.12
C ARG A 49 -15.90 11.12 -16.57
N GLN A 50 -16.71 10.35 -15.87
CA GLN A 50 -17.94 10.85 -15.23
C GLN A 50 -17.60 11.93 -14.18
N ASN A 51 -16.58 11.70 -13.37
CA ASN A 51 -16.09 12.68 -12.40
C ASN A 51 -15.61 13.96 -13.09
N ARG A 52 -14.85 13.83 -14.17
CA ARG A 52 -14.37 14.98 -14.96
C ARG A 52 -15.51 15.80 -15.53
N ASN A 53 -16.55 15.15 -16.05
CA ASN A 53 -17.76 15.83 -16.55
C ASN A 53 -18.50 16.58 -15.43
N ALA A 54 -18.39 16.09 -14.18
CA ALA A 54 -18.91 16.75 -12.98
C ALA A 54 -17.93 17.77 -12.37
N GLY A 55 -16.84 18.12 -13.07
CA GLY A 55 -15.82 19.08 -12.60
C GLY A 55 -14.91 18.57 -11.50
N ARG A 56 -14.88 17.25 -11.24
CA ARG A 56 -14.06 16.63 -10.20
C ARG A 56 -12.82 15.97 -10.80
N ARG A 57 -11.71 16.05 -10.08
CA ARG A 57 -10.46 15.39 -10.46
C ARG A 57 -10.44 13.96 -9.95
N THR A 58 -9.86 13.05 -10.73
CA THR A 58 -9.67 11.65 -10.31
C THR A 58 -8.20 11.29 -10.29
N ILE A 59 -7.76 10.74 -9.16
CA ILE A 59 -6.47 10.07 -9.03
C ILE A 59 -6.71 8.58 -9.19
N LEU A 60 -6.05 7.98 -10.17
CA LEU A 60 -6.02 6.53 -10.34
C LEU A 60 -4.76 5.98 -9.66
N PHE A 61 -4.96 5.33 -8.52
CA PHE A 61 -3.90 4.63 -7.81
C PHE A 61 -3.84 3.16 -8.26
N VAL A 62 -2.68 2.75 -8.77
CA VAL A 62 -2.42 1.38 -9.23
C VAL A 62 -1.35 0.76 -8.36
N ASP A 63 -1.75 -0.22 -7.55
CA ASP A 63 -0.82 -0.98 -6.72
C ASP A 63 -0.17 -2.11 -7.50
N GLU A 64 1.13 -2.36 -7.25
CA GLU A 64 1.96 -3.37 -7.92
C GLU A 64 1.91 -3.24 -9.46
N VAL A 65 2.00 -2.01 -9.97
CA VAL A 65 1.82 -1.68 -11.40
C VAL A 65 2.72 -2.48 -12.34
N HIS A 66 3.87 -2.97 -11.87
CA HIS A 66 4.80 -3.82 -12.63
C HIS A 66 4.18 -5.18 -13.04
N ARG A 67 3.10 -5.62 -12.37
CA ARG A 67 2.41 -6.87 -12.72
C ARG A 67 1.47 -6.73 -13.92
N PHE A 68 1.15 -5.53 -14.34
CA PHE A 68 0.44 -5.32 -15.60
C PHE A 68 1.39 -5.53 -16.78
N ASN A 69 0.90 -6.24 -17.79
CA ASN A 69 1.62 -6.34 -19.06
C ASN A 69 1.67 -5.01 -19.80
N LYS A 70 2.53 -4.91 -20.82
CA LYS A 70 2.74 -3.66 -21.57
C LYS A 70 1.45 -3.09 -22.16
N SER A 71 0.58 -3.93 -22.71
CA SER A 71 -0.70 -3.51 -23.29
C SER A 71 -1.66 -2.94 -22.22
N GLN A 72 -1.65 -3.48 -21.01
CA GLN A 72 -2.43 -2.95 -19.88
C GLN A 72 -1.86 -1.63 -19.39
N GLN A 73 -0.53 -1.49 -19.36
CA GLN A 73 0.14 -0.22 -19.04
C GLN A 73 -0.18 0.85 -20.08
N ASP A 74 -0.19 0.49 -21.37
CA ASP A 74 -0.53 1.40 -22.47
C ASP A 74 -1.97 1.91 -22.39
N ALA A 75 -2.88 1.13 -21.81
CA ALA A 75 -4.28 1.53 -21.67
C ALA A 75 -4.50 2.80 -20.83
N PHE A 76 -3.53 3.14 -19.96
CA PHE A 76 -3.62 4.37 -19.16
C PHE A 76 -3.16 5.62 -19.91
N LEU A 77 -2.29 5.47 -20.94
CA LEU A 77 -1.59 6.59 -21.58
C LEU A 77 -2.54 7.66 -22.16
N PRO A 78 -3.57 7.33 -22.93
CA PRO A 78 -4.48 8.34 -23.48
C PRO A 78 -5.16 9.16 -22.39
N HIS A 79 -5.46 8.54 -21.25
CA HIS A 79 -6.19 9.15 -20.14
C HIS A 79 -5.31 9.97 -19.20
N ILE A 80 -4.01 9.70 -19.20
CA ILE A 80 -2.99 10.54 -18.56
C ILE A 80 -2.77 11.80 -19.41
N GLU A 81 -2.69 11.63 -20.74
CA GLU A 81 -2.42 12.72 -21.67
C GLU A 81 -3.58 13.73 -21.77
N ASP A 82 -4.80 13.24 -21.83
CA ASP A 82 -6.00 14.08 -21.91
C ASP A 82 -6.42 14.67 -20.54
N GLY A 83 -5.72 14.26 -19.45
CA GLY A 83 -5.98 14.74 -18.11
C GLY A 83 -7.25 14.17 -17.46
N THR A 84 -7.83 13.09 -18.01
CA THR A 84 -8.96 12.37 -17.40
C THR A 84 -8.57 11.79 -16.05
N ILE A 85 -7.33 11.31 -15.93
CA ILE A 85 -6.78 10.78 -14.68
C ILE A 85 -5.44 11.42 -14.35
N THR A 86 -5.17 11.57 -13.05
CA THR A 86 -3.81 11.71 -12.53
C THR A 86 -3.35 10.33 -12.05
N PHE A 87 -2.34 9.78 -12.71
CA PHE A 87 -1.90 8.43 -12.43
C PHE A 87 -0.89 8.40 -11.27
N ILE A 88 -1.09 7.50 -10.31
CA ILE A 88 -0.12 7.18 -9.26
C ILE A 88 0.10 5.66 -9.27
N GLY A 89 1.24 5.22 -9.80
CA GLY A 89 1.65 3.81 -9.75
C GLY A 89 2.50 3.52 -8.52
N ALA A 90 2.25 2.41 -7.84
CA ALA A 90 3.12 1.89 -6.79
C ALA A 90 3.80 0.60 -7.27
N THR A 91 5.08 0.46 -6.96
CA THR A 91 5.85 -0.73 -7.31
C THR A 91 6.96 -1.00 -6.30
N THR A 92 7.24 -2.28 -6.09
CA THR A 92 8.41 -2.75 -5.34
C THR A 92 9.61 -3.03 -6.23
N GLU A 93 9.37 -3.21 -7.53
CA GLU A 93 10.38 -3.50 -8.54
C GLU A 93 10.93 -2.23 -9.20
N ASN A 94 12.11 -2.33 -9.81
CA ASN A 94 12.72 -1.18 -10.47
C ASN A 94 11.90 -0.77 -11.71
N PRO A 95 11.29 0.42 -11.70
CA PRO A 95 10.40 0.85 -12.77
C PRO A 95 11.07 0.94 -14.14
N SER A 96 12.39 1.16 -14.20
CA SER A 96 13.13 1.25 -15.47
C SER A 96 13.16 -0.07 -16.24
N PHE A 97 12.99 -1.21 -15.57
CA PHE A 97 12.97 -2.53 -16.21
C PHE A 97 11.55 -3.05 -16.45
N GLU A 98 10.62 -2.70 -15.54
CA GLU A 98 9.29 -3.31 -15.50
C GLU A 98 8.21 -2.46 -16.19
N LEU A 99 8.39 -1.15 -16.23
CA LEU A 99 7.41 -0.25 -16.83
C LEU A 99 7.82 0.15 -18.25
N ASN A 100 6.82 0.39 -19.09
CA ASN A 100 7.09 0.87 -20.42
C ASN A 100 7.62 2.32 -20.42
N SER A 101 8.45 2.64 -21.41
CA SER A 101 9.06 3.96 -21.53
C SER A 101 8.04 5.08 -21.74
N ALA A 102 6.90 4.76 -22.36
CA ALA A 102 5.84 5.73 -22.60
C ALA A 102 5.17 6.17 -21.29
N LEU A 103 4.96 5.24 -20.34
CA LEU A 103 4.44 5.57 -19.01
C LEU A 103 5.47 6.36 -18.19
N LEU A 104 6.74 5.93 -18.23
CA LEU A 104 7.83 6.59 -17.52
C LEU A 104 8.07 8.03 -18.00
N SER A 105 7.89 8.29 -19.30
CA SER A 105 8.04 9.65 -19.85
C SER A 105 6.95 10.63 -19.36
N ARG A 106 5.82 10.13 -18.88
CA ARG A 106 4.66 10.90 -18.43
C ARG A 106 4.48 10.95 -16.91
N ALA A 107 5.28 10.19 -16.19
CA ALA A 107 5.21 10.11 -14.74
C ALA A 107 6.58 10.36 -14.10
N ARG A 108 6.62 11.07 -12.98
CA ARG A 108 7.84 11.25 -12.19
C ARG A 108 8.04 10.06 -11.26
N VAL A 109 9.25 9.53 -11.22
CA VAL A 109 9.61 8.43 -10.31
C VAL A 109 10.11 9.00 -9.00
N TYR A 110 9.50 8.54 -7.90
CA TYR A 110 9.90 8.87 -6.53
C TYR A 110 10.35 7.62 -5.81
N LEU A 111 11.61 7.61 -5.38
CA LEU A 111 12.17 6.53 -4.58
C LEU A 111 11.81 6.72 -3.11
N LEU A 112 11.10 5.76 -2.54
CA LEU A 112 10.80 5.69 -1.11
C LEU A 112 11.78 4.72 -0.45
N LYS A 113 12.56 5.21 0.51
CA LYS A 113 13.49 4.40 1.28
C LYS A 113 12.75 3.59 2.35
N SER A 114 13.34 2.47 2.78
CA SER A 114 12.85 1.74 3.94
C SER A 114 12.82 2.65 5.16
N LEU A 115 11.79 2.48 5.99
CA LEU A 115 11.73 3.15 7.28
C LEU A 115 12.84 2.61 8.19
N THR A 116 13.52 3.51 8.87
CA THR A 116 14.50 3.16 9.91
C THR A 116 13.78 2.80 11.22
N SER A 117 14.51 2.22 12.16
CA SER A 117 13.98 1.97 13.51
C SER A 117 13.51 3.24 14.19
N ASP A 118 14.26 4.32 14.00
CA ASP A 118 13.95 5.64 14.59
C ASP A 118 12.68 6.23 13.97
N ASP A 119 12.48 6.06 12.66
CA ASP A 119 11.24 6.49 11.97
C ASP A 119 10.03 5.73 12.53
N ILE A 120 10.17 4.41 12.74
CA ILE A 120 9.11 3.58 13.32
C ILE A 120 8.83 3.99 14.76
N GLU A 121 9.85 4.24 15.56
CA GLU A 121 9.70 4.71 16.94
C GLU A 121 8.97 6.06 16.99
N GLN A 122 9.31 7.00 16.11
CA GLN A 122 8.61 8.28 16.00
C GLN A 122 7.13 8.10 15.67
N VAL A 123 6.78 7.25 14.71
CA VAL A 123 5.39 6.96 14.33
C VAL A 123 4.64 6.34 15.50
N LEU A 124 5.25 5.39 16.21
CA LEU A 124 4.64 4.77 17.40
C LEU A 124 4.43 5.78 18.52
N ASN A 125 5.42 6.60 18.83
CA ASN A 125 5.33 7.63 19.86
C ASN A 125 4.24 8.66 19.50
N GLN A 126 4.14 9.05 18.23
CA GLN A 126 3.07 9.94 17.77
C GLN A 126 1.69 9.29 17.90
N ALA A 127 1.54 8.02 17.53
CA ALA A 127 0.30 7.29 17.69
C ALA A 127 -0.12 7.15 19.15
N MET A 128 0.85 7.01 20.06
CA MET A 128 0.62 6.91 21.50
C MET A 128 0.26 8.26 22.15
N SER A 129 0.74 9.37 21.60
CA SER A 129 0.51 10.71 22.15
C SER A 129 -0.71 11.42 21.55
N ASP A 130 -1.10 11.12 20.33
CA ASP A 130 -2.24 11.75 19.64
C ASP A 130 -3.57 11.29 20.28
N LYS A 131 -4.27 12.24 20.91
CA LYS A 131 -5.56 12.00 21.56
C LYS A 131 -6.74 11.92 20.58
N THR A 132 -6.58 12.47 19.39
CA THR A 132 -7.65 12.59 18.40
C THR A 132 -7.67 11.45 17.38
N ARG A 133 -6.49 11.00 16.96
CA ARG A 133 -6.33 9.98 15.91
C ARG A 133 -5.53 8.76 16.36
N GLY A 134 -4.99 8.82 17.57
CA GLY A 134 -4.17 7.76 18.17
C GLY A 134 -4.73 7.26 19.50
N TYR A 135 -3.86 6.74 20.32
CA TYR A 135 -4.17 6.11 21.60
C TYR A 135 -3.87 7.00 22.81
N GLY A 136 -3.64 8.30 22.62
CA GLY A 136 -3.20 9.24 23.69
C GLY A 136 -4.16 9.44 24.86
N GLY A 137 -5.34 8.81 24.85
CA GLY A 137 -6.28 8.75 26.00
C GLY A 137 -6.32 7.39 26.68
N GLN A 138 -5.54 6.40 26.21
CA GLN A 138 -5.53 5.04 26.73
C GLN A 138 -4.18 4.74 27.39
N ASN A 139 -4.22 3.99 28.50
CA ASN A 139 -3.01 3.60 29.24
C ASN A 139 -2.36 2.37 28.57
N ILE A 140 -1.82 2.56 27.33
CA ILE A 140 -1.17 1.50 26.58
C ILE A 140 0.34 1.62 26.79
N VAL A 141 0.98 0.56 27.26
CA VAL A 141 2.43 0.45 27.38
C VAL A 141 2.94 -0.44 26.25
N LEU A 142 3.82 0.09 25.41
CA LEU A 142 4.48 -0.70 24.39
C LEU A 142 5.59 -1.54 25.04
N PRO A 143 5.60 -2.88 24.88
CA PRO A 143 6.72 -3.72 25.29
C PRO A 143 8.00 -3.28 24.59
N ASP A 144 9.15 -3.36 25.27
CA ASP A 144 10.45 -2.99 24.70
C ASP A 144 10.83 -3.81 23.44
N GLU A 145 10.25 -4.99 23.28
CA GLU A 145 10.46 -5.84 22.11
C GLU A 145 9.81 -5.27 20.82
N THR A 146 8.77 -4.47 20.93
CA THR A 146 8.14 -3.79 19.77
C THR A 146 8.98 -2.63 19.25
N ARG A 147 9.91 -2.13 20.04
CA ARG A 147 10.87 -1.07 19.64
C ARG A 147 12.06 -1.62 18.86
N ARG A 148 12.24 -2.95 18.81
CA ARG A 148 13.33 -3.57 18.04
C ARG A 148 12.88 -3.77 16.60
N PRO A 149 13.67 -3.33 15.59
CA PRO A 149 13.35 -3.59 14.20
C PRO A 149 13.26 -5.08 13.96
N CYS A 150 12.28 -5.48 13.14
CA CYS A 150 12.08 -6.87 12.75
C CYS A 150 13.23 -7.37 11.86
N GLN A 151 14.42 -7.58 12.46
CA GLN A 151 15.62 -8.08 11.75
C GLN A 151 15.54 -9.56 11.37
N ARG A 152 14.43 -10.27 11.70
CA ARG A 152 14.39 -11.73 11.56
C ARG A 152 13.72 -12.25 10.28
N ARG A 153 13.36 -11.43 9.29
CA ARG A 153 12.72 -11.95 8.08
C ARG A 153 13.28 -11.47 6.75
N CYS A 154 14.44 -10.88 6.72
CA CYS A 154 15.12 -10.54 5.47
C CYS A 154 16.57 -11.05 5.46
N ALA A 155 16.79 -12.30 5.87
CA ALA A 155 18.02 -13.01 5.53
C ALA A 155 17.77 -13.71 4.19
N PRO A 156 18.47 -13.35 3.09
CA PRO A 156 18.45 -14.15 1.88
C PRO A 156 19.26 -15.41 2.18
N GLY A 157 18.62 -16.60 2.14
CA GLY A 157 19.31 -17.88 2.18
C GLY A 157 19.07 -18.77 3.38
N ALA A 158 17.85 -18.86 3.91
CA ALA A 158 17.46 -19.97 4.77
C ALA A 158 16.57 -20.92 3.95
N GLU A 159 17.15 -22.01 3.50
CA GLU A 159 16.44 -23.17 2.96
C GLU A 159 15.35 -23.63 3.94
N TYR A 160 14.15 -23.83 3.40
CA TYR A 160 13.05 -24.48 4.10
C TYR A 160 13.40 -25.95 4.30
N ALA A 161 13.97 -26.30 5.45
CA ALA A 161 13.99 -27.68 5.92
C ALA A 161 12.70 -27.97 6.71
N GLY A 162 11.89 -28.86 6.11
CA GLY A 162 11.03 -29.86 6.74
C GLY A 162 10.13 -29.45 7.92
N ASN A 163 8.87 -29.29 7.57
CA ASN A 163 7.70 -29.87 8.19
C ASN A 163 7.91 -30.75 9.43
N ASP A 164 7.43 -30.31 10.59
CA ASP A 164 6.84 -31.24 11.53
C ASP A 164 5.68 -30.57 12.29
N GLY A 165 4.50 -31.08 11.99
CA GLY A 165 3.27 -30.65 12.60
C GLY A 165 3.14 -31.09 14.04
N ARG A 166 2.90 -30.13 14.92
CA ARG A 166 2.18 -30.35 16.18
C ARG A 166 1.47 -29.07 16.63
N TYR A 167 0.28 -28.90 16.19
CA TYR A 167 -0.68 -28.02 16.85
C TYR A 167 -1.07 -28.66 18.19
N GLY A 168 -0.59 -28.11 19.29
CA GLY A 168 -0.97 -28.46 20.63
C GLY A 168 -2.41 -28.05 20.94
N ARG A 169 -3.14 -28.99 21.42
CA ARG A 169 -4.56 -28.94 21.82
C ARG A 169 -4.84 -27.83 22.85
N SER A 170 -5.84 -27.03 22.56
CA SER A 170 -6.50 -26.13 23.52
C SER A 170 -7.03 -26.90 24.74
N ARG A 171 -6.61 -26.49 25.94
CA ARG A 171 -7.15 -26.94 27.22
C ARG A 171 -8.57 -26.38 27.38
N ARG A 172 -9.53 -27.28 27.45
CA ARG A 172 -10.89 -26.98 27.93
C ARG A 172 -10.83 -26.67 29.42
N LEU A 173 -11.30 -25.51 29.80
CA LEU A 173 -11.64 -25.19 31.18
C LEU A 173 -12.85 -26.04 31.60
N ARG A 174 -12.64 -26.90 32.56
CA ARG A 174 -13.72 -27.60 33.29
C ARG A 174 -14.33 -26.60 34.26
N GLN A 175 -15.59 -26.29 34.07
CA GLN A 175 -16.44 -25.73 35.12
C GLN A 175 -16.75 -26.85 36.12
N SER A 176 -16.30 -26.70 37.35
CA SER A 176 -16.77 -27.51 38.49
C SER A 176 -18.04 -26.87 39.04
N ARG A 177 -19.15 -27.55 38.85
CA ARG A 177 -20.36 -27.39 39.68
C ARG A 177 -20.02 -27.88 41.09
N ALA A 178 -20.25 -27.06 42.09
CA ALA A 178 -20.47 -27.49 43.47
C ALA A 178 -21.94 -27.35 43.76
N GLU A 179 -22.57 -28.49 43.97
CA GLU A 179 -23.85 -28.62 44.66
C GLU A 179 -23.58 -28.68 46.15
N SER A 180 -24.29 -27.92 46.91
CA SER A 180 -25.04 -28.25 48.17
C SER A 180 -25.58 -26.95 48.74
#